data_c0dfcda3f8a45bbd0357c002f2cdf9a9
#
_entry.id   c0dfcda3f8a45bbd0357c002f2cdf9a9
#
_cell.length_a   1.000
_cell.length_b   1.000
_cell.length_c   1.000
_cell.angle_alpha   90.00
_cell.angle_beta   90.00
_cell.angle_gamma   90.00
#
_symmetry.space_group_name_H-M   'P 1'
#
loop_
_entity.id
_entity.type
_entity.pdbx_description
1 polymer ?
#
loop_
_entity_poly.entity_id
_entity_poly.type
_entity_poly.pdbx_seq_one_letter_code
_entity_poly.pdbx_strand_id
1 'polypeptide(L)'
;MQVNITKLIDDGQCYQTVRELRWPDGVACPSCESQEVIKRGFDDTEPARQRYECPNCGKRFDDLTDTIFAGHHQPLKVWILCLYFMGLNLSNEQIAHELSLHESDAYQMTTALRGGIVKNSSVE
;
A
#
# COMPACT_ATOMS: atom_id res chain seq x y z
N MET A 1 23.67 11.96 -15.27
CA MET A 1 22.95 12.44 -14.08
C MET A 1 21.85 11.45 -13.72
N GLN A 2 21.85 11.04 -12.48
CA GLN A 2 20.81 10.14 -12.01
C GLN A 2 19.82 10.89 -11.15
N VAL A 3 18.53 10.59 -11.37
CA VAL A 3 17.45 11.16 -10.58
C VAL A 3 16.93 10.07 -9.66
N ASN A 4 16.88 10.35 -8.36
CA ASN A 4 16.31 9.42 -7.40
C ASN A 4 14.79 9.64 -7.38
N ILE A 5 14.08 8.76 -8.08
CA ILE A 5 12.65 8.96 -8.28
C ILE A 5 11.87 8.87 -6.97
N THR A 6 12.38 8.13 -5.98
CA THR A 6 11.65 8.01 -4.71
C THR A 6 11.58 9.35 -3.97
N LYS A 7 12.53 10.25 -4.23
CA LYS A 7 12.52 11.57 -3.62
C LYS A 7 11.55 12.52 -4.28
N LEU A 8 11.03 12.17 -5.44
CA LEU A 8 10.07 13.00 -6.17
C LEU A 8 8.62 12.62 -5.86
N ILE A 9 8.42 11.53 -5.13
CA ILE A 9 7.09 11.01 -4.84
C ILE A 9 6.65 11.51 -3.47
N ASP A 10 5.42 11.99 -3.41
CA ASP A 10 4.82 12.51 -2.18
C ASP A 10 4.11 11.38 -1.44
N ASP A 11 4.40 11.24 -0.15
CA ASP A 11 3.77 10.19 0.66
C ASP A 11 2.25 10.34 0.71
N GLY A 12 1.76 11.58 0.79
CA GLY A 12 0.33 11.81 0.81
C GLY A 12 -0.35 11.27 -0.44
N GLN A 13 0.26 11.47 -1.60
CA GLN A 13 -0.27 10.95 -2.85
C GLN A 13 -0.23 9.42 -2.88
N CYS A 14 0.79 8.82 -2.29
CA CYS A 14 0.89 7.37 -2.24
C CYS A 14 -0.25 6.78 -1.41
N TYR A 15 -0.52 7.36 -0.25
CA TYR A 15 -1.62 6.89 0.59
C TYR A 15 -2.97 7.13 -0.06
N GLN A 16 -3.11 8.25 -0.78
CA GLN A 16 -4.33 8.53 -1.53
C GLN A 16 -4.54 7.44 -2.60
N THR A 17 -3.47 7.05 -3.29
CA THR A 17 -3.55 6.01 -4.31
C THR A 17 -4.01 4.69 -3.71
N VAL A 18 -3.45 4.32 -2.54
CA VAL A 18 -3.87 3.08 -1.88
C VAL A 18 -5.35 3.13 -1.52
N ARG A 19 -5.82 4.26 -0.99
CA ARG A 19 -7.24 4.39 -0.64
C ARG A 19 -8.13 4.21 -1.86
N GLU A 20 -7.74 4.79 -3.00
CA GLU A 20 -8.53 4.68 -4.23
C GLU A 20 -8.53 3.27 -4.77
N LEU A 21 -7.38 2.58 -4.71
CA LEU A 21 -7.30 1.21 -5.18
C LEU A 21 -8.09 0.26 -4.27
N ARG A 22 -8.04 0.51 -2.98
CA ARG A 22 -8.60 -0.38 -1.98
C ARG A 22 -10.10 -0.16 -1.80
N TRP A 23 -10.51 1.10 -1.80
CA TRP A 23 -11.88 1.47 -1.50
C TRP A 23 -12.42 2.43 -2.56
N PRO A 24 -12.64 1.95 -3.79
CA PRO A 24 -13.12 2.84 -4.86
C PRO A 24 -14.49 3.46 -4.57
N ASP A 25 -15.29 2.81 -3.74
CA ASP A 25 -16.62 3.30 -3.39
C ASP A 25 -16.69 3.89 -2.00
N GLY A 26 -15.54 4.18 -1.39
CA GLY A 26 -15.47 4.72 -0.04
C GLY A 26 -14.97 3.71 0.96
N VAL A 27 -14.39 4.23 2.05
CA VAL A 27 -13.76 3.38 3.06
C VAL A 27 -14.78 2.43 3.69
N ALA A 28 -14.40 1.18 3.82
CA ALA A 28 -15.24 0.15 4.42
C ALA A 28 -14.42 -0.66 5.41
N CYS A 29 -15.07 -1.12 6.49
CA CYS A 29 -14.41 -1.91 7.50
C CYS A 29 -13.93 -3.24 6.91
N PRO A 30 -12.65 -3.59 7.10
CA PRO A 30 -12.16 -4.87 6.55
C PRO A 30 -12.74 -6.10 7.23
N SER A 31 -13.36 -5.96 8.41
CA SER A 31 -13.97 -7.09 9.10
C SER A 31 -15.44 -7.29 8.76
N CYS A 32 -16.24 -6.21 8.84
CA CYS A 32 -17.70 -6.36 8.68
C CYS A 32 -18.23 -5.62 7.47
N GLU A 33 -17.36 -4.95 6.70
CA GLU A 33 -17.69 -4.26 5.46
C GLU A 33 -18.64 -3.07 5.61
N SER A 34 -18.86 -2.61 6.85
CA SER A 34 -19.66 -1.42 7.09
C SER A 34 -18.97 -0.19 6.49
N GLN A 35 -19.75 0.68 5.88
CA GLN A 35 -19.24 1.95 5.36
C GLN A 35 -19.40 3.09 6.35
N GLU A 36 -19.97 2.81 7.51
CA GLU A 36 -20.09 3.81 8.58
C GLU A 36 -18.85 3.81 9.42
N VAL A 37 -17.76 4.31 8.83
CA VAL A 37 -16.44 4.29 9.43
C VAL A 37 -16.10 5.71 9.91
N ILE A 38 -15.49 5.80 11.09
CA ILE A 38 -15.09 7.06 11.69
C ILE A 38 -13.58 7.23 11.53
N LYS A 39 -13.16 8.41 11.09
CA LYS A 39 -11.74 8.74 11.03
C LYS A 39 -11.24 9.05 12.44
N ARG A 40 -10.09 8.46 12.79
CA ARG A 40 -9.50 8.63 14.12
C ARG A 40 -8.10 9.23 14.06
N GLY A 41 -7.90 10.21 13.17
CA GLY A 41 -6.64 10.91 13.07
C GLY A 41 -5.63 10.13 12.25
N PHE A 42 -4.37 10.54 12.39
CA PHE A 42 -3.28 9.98 11.57
C PHE A 42 -2.28 9.24 12.45
N ASP A 43 -1.48 8.41 11.82
CA ASP A 43 -0.46 7.66 12.52
C ASP A 43 0.64 8.60 13.04
N ASP A 44 1.18 8.29 14.22
CA ASP A 44 2.19 9.16 14.85
C ASP A 44 3.50 9.18 14.08
N THR A 45 3.90 8.04 13.51
CA THR A 45 5.17 7.93 12.81
C THR A 45 5.02 8.12 11.32
N GLU A 46 3.79 8.02 10.79
CA GLU A 46 3.53 8.16 9.35
C GLU A 46 2.33 9.09 9.18
N PRO A 47 2.56 10.41 9.14
CA PRO A 47 1.45 11.37 9.18
C PRO A 47 0.48 11.29 8.01
N ALA A 48 0.87 10.65 6.90
CA ALA A 48 -0.02 10.51 5.75
C ALA A 48 -0.96 9.31 5.88
N ARG A 49 -0.73 8.44 6.88
CA ARG A 49 -1.55 7.24 7.10
C ARG A 49 -2.73 7.58 7.98
N GLN A 50 -3.94 7.41 7.46
CA GLN A 50 -5.17 7.69 8.19
C GLN A 50 -5.60 6.48 9.00
N ARG A 51 -6.01 6.73 10.24
CA ARG A 51 -6.58 5.71 11.12
C ARG A 51 -8.09 5.80 11.11
N TYR A 52 -8.74 4.65 11.32
CA TYR A 52 -10.20 4.54 11.30
C TYR A 52 -10.68 3.66 12.44
N GLU A 53 -11.97 3.80 12.73
CA GLU A 53 -12.65 2.91 13.67
C GLU A 53 -14.04 2.61 13.14
N CYS A 54 -14.43 1.34 13.19
CA CYS A 54 -15.76 0.91 12.79
C CYS A 54 -16.65 0.83 14.02
N PRO A 55 -17.66 1.69 14.14
CA PRO A 55 -18.54 1.62 15.31
C PRO A 55 -19.44 0.39 15.30
N ASN A 56 -19.61 -0.22 14.13
CA ASN A 56 -20.48 -1.39 14.01
C ASN A 56 -19.87 -2.62 14.67
N CYS A 57 -18.58 -2.87 14.48
CA CYS A 57 -17.91 -4.05 15.05
C CYS A 57 -16.77 -3.69 16.00
N GLY A 58 -16.44 -2.42 16.13
CA GLY A 58 -15.40 -1.97 17.04
C GLY A 58 -13.97 -2.10 16.52
N LYS A 59 -13.78 -2.60 15.30
CA LYS A 59 -12.43 -2.79 14.77
C LYS A 59 -11.77 -1.45 14.51
N ARG A 60 -10.52 -1.33 14.94
CA ARG A 60 -9.67 -0.20 14.56
C ARG A 60 -8.72 -0.66 13.46
N PHE A 61 -8.55 0.19 12.46
CA PHE A 61 -7.72 -0.15 11.32
C PHE A 61 -7.17 1.15 10.70
N ASP A 62 -6.29 1.00 9.74
CA ASP A 62 -5.74 2.15 9.03
C ASP A 62 -5.68 1.83 7.53
N ASP A 63 -5.10 2.76 6.77
CA ASP A 63 -5.01 2.63 5.32
C ASP A 63 -4.36 1.33 4.86
N LEU A 64 -3.46 0.76 5.67
CA LEU A 64 -2.67 -0.40 5.26
C LEU A 64 -3.09 -1.70 5.92
N THR A 65 -4.03 -1.67 6.86
CA THR A 65 -4.47 -2.89 7.56
C THR A 65 -4.96 -3.93 6.55
N ASP A 66 -4.46 -5.15 6.67
CA ASP A 66 -4.81 -6.28 5.80
C ASP A 66 -4.38 -6.08 4.36
N THR A 67 -3.42 -5.19 4.11
CA THR A 67 -2.78 -5.11 2.80
C THR A 67 -1.40 -5.74 2.83
N ILE A 68 -0.85 -6.00 1.65
CA ILE A 68 0.50 -6.53 1.55
C ILE A 68 1.55 -5.54 2.02
N PHE A 69 1.19 -4.27 2.18
CA PHE A 69 2.12 -3.22 2.61
C PHE A 69 2.33 -3.23 4.12
N ALA A 70 1.41 -3.79 4.88
CA ALA A 70 1.51 -3.82 6.33
C ALA A 70 2.59 -4.81 6.77
N GLY A 71 3.39 -4.40 7.74
CA GLY A 71 4.40 -5.28 8.30
C GLY A 71 5.69 -5.38 7.50
N HIS A 72 5.79 -4.67 6.39
CA HIS A 72 7.01 -4.64 5.60
C HIS A 72 7.83 -3.40 5.93
N HIS A 73 9.13 -3.53 5.81
CA HIS A 73 10.03 -2.43 6.13
C HIS A 73 10.27 -1.48 4.95
N GLN A 74 9.81 -1.85 3.75
CA GLN A 74 9.93 -0.96 2.60
C GLN A 74 8.90 0.17 2.70
N PRO A 75 9.30 1.41 2.44
CA PRO A 75 8.33 2.52 2.44
C PRO A 75 7.23 2.32 1.39
N LEU A 76 6.06 2.86 1.68
CA LEU A 76 4.94 2.71 0.76
C LEU A 76 5.26 3.24 -0.63
N LYS A 77 5.99 4.36 -0.71
CA LYS A 77 6.32 4.94 -2.02
C LYS A 77 7.14 3.99 -2.88
N VAL A 78 7.99 3.15 -2.27
CA VAL A 78 8.74 2.15 -3.01
C VAL A 78 7.80 1.10 -3.59
N TRP A 79 6.81 0.68 -2.80
CA TRP A 79 5.79 -0.25 -3.29
C TRP A 79 4.98 0.33 -4.45
N ILE A 80 4.58 1.59 -4.34
CA ILE A 80 3.78 2.26 -5.37
C ILE A 80 4.59 2.39 -6.67
N LEU A 81 5.87 2.76 -6.55
CA LEU A 81 6.72 2.85 -7.72
C LEU A 81 6.95 1.47 -8.35
N CYS A 82 7.09 0.45 -7.52
CA CYS A 82 7.22 -0.92 -8.03
C CYS A 82 6.00 -1.29 -8.87
N LEU A 83 4.82 -0.99 -8.37
CA LEU A 83 3.58 -1.24 -9.10
C LEU A 83 3.55 -0.47 -10.42
N TYR A 84 3.97 0.79 -10.39
CA TYR A 84 4.02 1.61 -11.60
C TYR A 84 4.95 1.01 -12.64
N PHE A 85 6.15 0.58 -12.21
CA PHE A 85 7.11 -0.01 -13.14
C PHE A 85 6.63 -1.35 -13.70
N MET A 86 5.87 -2.12 -12.90
CA MET A 86 5.24 -3.33 -13.41
C MET A 86 4.27 -3.00 -14.54
N GLY A 87 3.53 -1.91 -14.40
CA GLY A 87 2.63 -1.46 -15.46
C GLY A 87 3.35 -1.08 -16.73
N LEU A 88 4.62 -0.69 -16.62
CA LEU A 88 5.46 -0.39 -17.77
C LEU A 88 6.19 -1.63 -18.31
N ASN A 89 5.92 -2.80 -17.73
CA ASN A 89 6.52 -4.07 -18.13
C ASN A 89 8.03 -4.15 -17.91
N LEU A 90 8.53 -3.44 -16.90
CA LEU A 90 9.93 -3.57 -16.53
C LEU A 90 10.16 -4.94 -15.88
N SER A 91 11.35 -5.51 -16.12
CA SER A 91 11.74 -6.75 -15.47
C SER A 91 12.04 -6.50 -13.99
N ASN A 92 12.11 -7.59 -13.21
CA ASN A 92 12.49 -7.48 -11.80
C ASN A 92 13.88 -6.87 -11.66
N GLU A 93 14.79 -7.20 -12.55
CA GLU A 93 16.13 -6.64 -12.52
C GLU A 93 16.10 -5.14 -12.76
N GLN A 94 15.30 -4.69 -13.73
CA GLN A 94 15.17 -3.26 -14.01
C GLN A 94 14.54 -2.52 -12.86
N ILE A 95 13.51 -3.11 -12.24
CA ILE A 95 12.83 -2.48 -11.10
C ILE A 95 13.81 -2.37 -9.93
N ALA A 96 14.58 -3.42 -9.66
CA ALA A 96 15.57 -3.41 -8.58
C ALA A 96 16.58 -2.29 -8.82
N HIS A 97 17.02 -2.13 -10.05
CA HIS A 97 17.98 -1.09 -10.39
C HIS A 97 17.39 0.31 -10.15
N GLU A 98 16.17 0.52 -10.62
CA GLU A 98 15.52 1.84 -10.49
C GLU A 98 15.24 2.21 -9.05
N LEU A 99 14.93 1.23 -8.21
CA LEU A 99 14.55 1.47 -6.82
C LEU A 99 15.70 1.23 -5.85
N SER A 100 16.88 0.89 -6.37
CA SER A 100 18.08 0.61 -5.55
C SER A 100 17.83 -0.52 -4.56
N LEU A 101 17.19 -1.59 -5.06
CA LEU A 101 16.88 -2.78 -4.27
C LEU A 101 17.71 -3.95 -4.76
N HIS A 102 17.82 -4.99 -3.91
CA HIS A 102 18.29 -6.28 -4.39
C HIS A 102 17.25 -6.88 -5.30
N GLU A 103 17.71 -7.65 -6.27
CA GLU A 103 16.79 -8.28 -7.22
C GLU A 103 15.82 -9.23 -6.53
N SER A 104 16.28 -9.90 -5.46
CA SER A 104 15.41 -10.81 -4.70
C SER A 104 14.28 -10.04 -4.02
N ASP A 105 14.56 -8.82 -3.54
CA ASP A 105 13.52 -8.00 -2.93
C ASP A 105 12.51 -7.54 -3.97
N ALA A 106 12.99 -7.13 -5.15
CA ALA A 106 12.09 -6.72 -6.22
C ALA A 106 11.22 -7.90 -6.66
N TYR A 107 11.80 -9.10 -6.74
CA TYR A 107 11.04 -10.29 -7.09
C TYR A 107 9.92 -10.56 -6.07
N GLN A 108 10.25 -10.47 -4.79
CA GLN A 108 9.25 -10.70 -3.75
C GLN A 108 8.13 -9.67 -3.81
N MET A 109 8.50 -8.40 -4.04
CA MET A 109 7.51 -7.32 -4.11
C MET A 109 6.60 -7.48 -5.32
N THR A 110 7.15 -7.76 -6.50
CA THR A 110 6.33 -7.94 -7.69
C THR A 110 5.43 -9.16 -7.58
N THR A 111 5.94 -10.24 -6.96
CA THR A 111 5.13 -11.43 -6.73
C THR A 111 3.94 -11.13 -5.82
N ALA A 112 4.20 -10.37 -4.73
CA ALA A 112 3.13 -9.99 -3.82
C ALA A 112 2.10 -9.09 -4.52
N LEU A 113 2.58 -8.14 -5.32
CA LEU A 113 1.68 -7.21 -6.02
C LEU A 113 0.79 -7.92 -7.05
N ARG A 114 1.31 -8.98 -7.68
CA ARG A 114 0.51 -9.75 -8.64
C ARG A 114 -0.65 -10.45 -7.98
N GLY A 115 -0.55 -10.74 -6.69
CA GLY A 115 -1.64 -11.34 -5.94
C GLY A 115 -2.70 -10.37 -5.45
N GLY A 116 -2.51 -9.07 -5.71
CA GLY A 116 -3.44 -8.04 -5.26
C GLY A 116 -2.96 -7.40 -3.98
N ILE A 117 -3.37 -6.15 -3.75
CA ILE A 117 -2.87 -5.39 -2.60
C ILE A 117 -3.56 -5.77 -1.30
N VAL A 118 -4.78 -6.29 -1.34
CA VAL A 118 -5.48 -6.71 -0.13
C VAL A 118 -5.23 -8.19 0.08
N LYS A 119 -4.77 -8.55 1.29
CA LYS A 119 -4.53 -9.95 1.60
C LYS A 119 -5.84 -10.69 1.59
N ASN A 120 -5.87 -11.78 0.82
CA ASN A 120 -7.06 -12.60 0.75
C ASN A 120 -7.01 -13.64 1.87
N SER A 121 -7.82 -13.42 2.90
CA SER A 121 -7.87 -14.33 4.03
C SER A 121 -8.90 -15.44 3.83
N SER A 122 -9.75 -15.29 2.85
CA SER A 122 -10.79 -16.28 2.60
C SER A 122 -10.32 -17.21 1.51
N VAL A 123 -9.48 -18.09 1.88
CA VAL A 123 -9.01 -19.11 0.96
C VAL A 123 -9.99 -20.27 1.00
N GLU A 124 -10.50 -20.56 -0.08
CA GLU A 124 -11.40 -21.70 -0.14
C GLU A 124 -10.96 -22.67 -1.12
#